data_1d95b11ff34f60d518240e99f773d5aa
#
_entry.id   1d95b11ff34f60d518240e99f773d5aa
#
_cell.length_a   1.000
_cell.length_b   1.000
_cell.length_c   1.000
_cell.angle_alpha   90.00
_cell.angle_beta   90.00
_cell.angle_gamma   90.00
#
_symmetry.space_group_name_H-M   'P 1'
#
loop_
_entity.id
_entity.type
_entity.pdbx_description
1 polymer ?
#
loop_
_entity_poly.entity_id
_entity_poly.type
_entity_poly.pdbx_seq_one_letter_code
_entity_poly.pdbx_strand_id
1 'polypeptide(L)'
;ISAFNSLTLSPALAALLLRPHDAPKDLLTRGMDRVLGRFFHAFDRGFRRQGDRYGHTVGRLLGRKGAVMLVYVVLLGLTGLLFSRVPAGFVPAPDKQYLVGIAQLPAGASLDRTDEVLRQMTDIALKVPGIVDSVAFPGLSIAGFSASPNEGIIFFGLEDFELRRSPDKSKEAILGAVNGAIQQIQGARMFVVPPPPVDGLGNVGGFKAQV
;
A
#
# COMPACT_ATOMS: atom_id res chain seq x y z
N ILE A 1 -31.18 -10.87 -6.17
CA ILE A 1 -32.23 -10.43 -5.22
C ILE A 1 -32.29 -8.91 -5.16
N SER A 2 -31.17 -8.18 -4.93
CA SER A 2 -31.15 -6.71 -4.81
C SER A 2 -31.65 -6.01 -6.09
N ALA A 3 -31.16 -6.41 -7.27
CA ALA A 3 -31.58 -5.83 -8.54
C ALA A 3 -33.07 -6.06 -8.81
N PHE A 4 -33.58 -7.26 -8.52
CA PHE A 4 -35.02 -7.58 -8.67
C PHE A 4 -35.86 -6.71 -7.73
N ASN A 5 -35.43 -6.56 -6.47
CA ASN A 5 -36.14 -5.73 -5.48
C ASN A 5 -36.18 -4.24 -5.93
N SER A 6 -35.07 -3.73 -6.44
CA SER A 6 -34.99 -2.33 -6.91
C SER A 6 -35.87 -2.08 -8.15
N LEU A 7 -35.97 -3.06 -9.04
CA LEU A 7 -36.72 -2.93 -10.30
C LEU A 7 -38.22 -3.21 -10.14
N THR A 8 -38.63 -3.97 -9.12
CA THR A 8 -40.03 -4.36 -8.93
C THR A 8 -40.69 -3.70 -7.73
N LEU A 9 -40.09 -3.82 -6.56
CA LEU A 9 -40.68 -3.33 -5.32
C LEU A 9 -40.72 -1.81 -5.23
N SER A 10 -39.62 -1.13 -5.62
CA SER A 10 -39.56 0.33 -5.53
C SER A 10 -40.58 1.03 -6.46
N PRO A 11 -40.72 0.65 -7.75
CA PRO A 11 -41.78 1.19 -8.61
C PRO A 11 -43.19 0.85 -8.11
N ALA A 12 -43.43 -0.39 -7.61
CA ALA A 12 -44.71 -0.79 -7.12
C ALA A 12 -45.13 0.01 -5.85
N LEU A 13 -44.20 0.21 -4.91
CA LEU A 13 -44.43 1.06 -3.75
C LEU A 13 -44.64 2.53 -4.14
N ALA A 14 -43.87 3.03 -5.12
CA ALA A 14 -44.08 4.37 -5.62
C ALA A 14 -45.46 4.56 -6.23
N ALA A 15 -45.96 3.60 -7.01
CA ALA A 15 -47.31 3.64 -7.61
C ALA A 15 -48.42 3.59 -6.55
N LEU A 16 -48.21 2.87 -5.44
CA LEU A 16 -49.21 2.75 -4.35
C LEU A 16 -49.15 3.92 -3.37
N LEU A 17 -47.98 4.43 -3.06
CA LEU A 17 -47.79 5.42 -1.98
C LEU A 17 -47.76 6.86 -2.49
N LEU A 18 -47.30 7.09 -3.72
CA LEU A 18 -47.28 8.43 -4.28
C LEU A 18 -48.62 8.85 -4.80
N ARG A 19 -49.12 9.95 -4.27
CA ARG A 19 -50.34 10.58 -4.78
C ARG A 19 -50.12 11.27 -6.14
N PRO A 20 -51.15 11.29 -7.02
CA PRO A 20 -51.05 12.07 -8.24
C PRO A 20 -50.74 13.54 -7.95
N HIS A 21 -50.01 14.18 -8.87
CA HIS A 21 -49.57 15.56 -8.71
C HIS A 21 -50.71 16.56 -8.56
N ASP A 22 -51.88 16.21 -9.11
CA ASP A 22 -53.11 17.03 -9.05
C ASP A 22 -54.01 16.74 -7.87
N ALA A 23 -53.60 15.87 -6.94
CA ALA A 23 -54.37 15.55 -5.75
C ALA A 23 -54.52 16.78 -4.80
N PRO A 24 -55.68 16.98 -4.17
CA PRO A 24 -55.86 18.09 -3.26
C PRO A 24 -54.85 18.02 -2.10
N LYS A 25 -54.16 19.14 -1.83
CA LYS A 25 -53.12 19.24 -0.81
C LYS A 25 -53.74 19.10 0.59
N ASP A 26 -53.20 18.21 1.41
CA ASP A 26 -53.57 18.06 2.81
C ASP A 26 -53.17 19.31 3.63
N LEU A 27 -53.79 19.47 4.78
CA LEU A 27 -53.52 20.58 5.70
C LEU A 27 -52.04 20.66 6.08
N LEU A 28 -51.38 19.53 6.26
CA LEU A 28 -49.95 19.43 6.57
C LEU A 28 -49.08 19.95 5.40
N THR A 29 -49.40 19.56 4.19
CA THR A 29 -48.70 20.01 2.97
C THR A 29 -48.92 21.53 2.78
N ARG A 30 -50.12 22.06 3.05
CA ARG A 30 -50.40 23.49 2.99
C ARG A 30 -49.57 24.27 4.02
N GLY A 31 -49.42 23.70 5.24
CA GLY A 31 -48.58 24.32 6.29
C GLY A 31 -47.12 24.36 5.91
N MET A 32 -46.60 23.23 5.41
CA MET A 32 -45.22 23.12 4.91
C MET A 32 -44.95 24.10 3.72
N ASP A 33 -45.87 24.16 2.78
CA ASP A 33 -45.74 25.08 1.63
C ASP A 33 -45.71 26.56 2.09
N ARG A 34 -46.43 26.89 3.17
CA ARG A 34 -46.42 28.28 3.71
C ARG A 34 -45.08 28.66 4.35
N VAL A 35 -44.44 27.71 5.03
CA VAL A 35 -43.17 27.93 5.77
C VAL A 35 -41.96 27.72 4.84
N LEU A 36 -41.95 26.62 4.09
CA LEU A 36 -40.80 26.17 3.28
C LEU A 36 -41.01 26.31 1.76
N GLY A 37 -42.16 26.80 1.32
CA GLY A 37 -42.51 26.85 -0.10
C GLY A 37 -41.49 27.63 -0.94
N ARG A 38 -40.94 28.76 -0.42
CA ARG A 38 -39.90 29.51 -1.12
C ARG A 38 -38.62 28.69 -1.30
N PHE A 39 -38.25 27.89 -0.31
CA PHE A 39 -37.10 26.99 -0.37
C PHE A 39 -37.33 25.90 -1.36
N PHE A 40 -38.47 25.20 -1.32
CA PHE A 40 -38.79 24.13 -2.25
C PHE A 40 -38.87 24.62 -3.70
N HIS A 41 -39.49 25.79 -3.93
CA HIS A 41 -39.51 26.37 -5.28
C HIS A 41 -38.13 26.82 -5.79
N ALA A 42 -37.25 27.28 -4.91
CA ALA A 42 -35.89 27.63 -5.26
C ALA A 42 -35.07 26.35 -5.58
N PHE A 43 -35.21 25.33 -4.76
CA PHE A 43 -34.59 24.03 -4.96
C PHE A 43 -35.04 23.38 -6.27
N ASP A 44 -36.36 23.32 -6.51
CA ASP A 44 -36.92 22.73 -7.73
C ASP A 44 -36.43 23.46 -9.01
N ARG A 45 -36.41 24.78 -8.98
CA ARG A 45 -35.85 25.58 -10.09
C ARG A 45 -34.37 25.29 -10.30
N GLY A 46 -33.58 25.19 -9.21
CA GLY A 46 -32.17 24.83 -9.24
C GLY A 46 -31.94 23.44 -9.81
N PHE A 47 -32.72 22.49 -9.33
CA PHE A 47 -32.64 21.09 -9.76
C PHE A 47 -33.02 20.92 -11.25
N ARG A 48 -34.12 21.52 -11.69
CA ARG A 48 -34.53 21.52 -13.10
C ARG A 48 -33.46 22.15 -13.99
N ARG A 49 -32.92 23.31 -13.60
CA ARG A 49 -31.86 23.99 -14.34
C ARG A 49 -30.58 23.14 -14.46
N GLN A 50 -30.23 22.39 -13.39
CA GLN A 50 -29.13 21.43 -13.45
C GLN A 50 -29.45 20.22 -14.34
N GLY A 51 -30.68 19.69 -14.26
CA GLY A 51 -31.17 18.63 -15.14
C GLY A 51 -31.09 19.01 -16.62
N ASP A 52 -31.55 20.20 -16.96
CA ASP A 52 -31.49 20.71 -18.35
C ASP A 52 -30.04 20.89 -18.82
N ARG A 53 -29.17 21.45 -17.96
CA ARG A 53 -27.74 21.57 -18.26
C ARG A 53 -27.09 20.22 -18.49
N TYR A 54 -27.38 19.25 -17.62
CA TYR A 54 -26.90 17.88 -17.76
C TYR A 54 -27.36 17.26 -19.07
N GLY A 55 -28.67 17.36 -19.37
CA GLY A 55 -29.25 16.84 -20.63
C GLY A 55 -28.57 17.45 -21.86
N HIS A 56 -28.38 18.78 -21.88
CA HIS A 56 -27.67 19.46 -22.96
C HIS A 56 -26.20 19.05 -23.08
N THR A 57 -25.53 18.85 -21.96
CA THR A 57 -24.12 18.42 -21.93
C THR A 57 -24.00 17.00 -22.48
N VAL A 58 -24.83 16.08 -21.99
CA VAL A 58 -24.87 14.69 -22.48
C VAL A 58 -25.22 14.64 -23.98
N GLY A 59 -26.22 15.41 -24.40
CA GLY A 59 -26.59 15.49 -25.83
C GLY A 59 -25.43 16.00 -26.70
N ARG A 60 -24.68 17.00 -26.23
CA ARG A 60 -23.50 17.51 -26.93
C ARG A 60 -22.35 16.49 -26.98
N LEU A 61 -22.13 15.76 -25.90
CA LEU A 61 -21.13 14.70 -25.84
C LEU A 61 -21.49 13.55 -26.77
N LEU A 62 -22.75 13.12 -26.76
CA LEU A 62 -23.25 12.09 -27.68
C LEU A 62 -23.14 12.50 -29.14
N GLY A 63 -23.30 13.80 -29.46
CA GLY A 63 -23.05 14.33 -30.81
C GLY A 63 -21.58 14.29 -31.23
N ARG A 64 -20.64 14.25 -30.28
CA ARG A 64 -19.18 14.21 -30.51
C ARG A 64 -18.56 12.85 -30.14
N LYS A 65 -19.18 11.77 -30.59
CA LYS A 65 -18.79 10.39 -30.26
C LYS A 65 -17.28 10.12 -30.42
N GLY A 66 -16.68 10.61 -31.52
CA GLY A 66 -15.25 10.43 -31.78
C GLY A 66 -14.36 11.09 -30.74
N ALA A 67 -14.68 12.32 -30.33
CA ALA A 67 -13.91 13.02 -29.28
C ALA A 67 -14.04 12.34 -27.91
N VAL A 68 -15.23 11.88 -27.56
CA VAL A 68 -15.47 11.14 -26.31
C VAL A 68 -14.69 9.83 -26.31
N MET A 69 -14.72 9.10 -27.44
CA MET A 69 -13.98 7.85 -27.59
C MET A 69 -12.48 8.07 -27.54
N LEU A 70 -11.97 9.14 -28.14
CA LEU A 70 -10.56 9.50 -28.05
C LEU A 70 -10.14 9.75 -26.58
N VAL A 71 -10.92 10.55 -25.86
CA VAL A 71 -10.65 10.82 -24.43
C VAL A 71 -10.68 9.51 -23.62
N TYR A 72 -11.64 8.64 -23.89
CA TYR A 72 -11.71 7.33 -23.24
C TYR A 72 -10.47 6.47 -23.50
N VAL A 73 -10.04 6.37 -24.74
CA VAL A 73 -8.82 5.61 -25.11
C VAL A 73 -7.57 6.21 -24.46
N VAL A 74 -7.46 7.54 -24.44
CA VAL A 74 -6.35 8.24 -23.76
C VAL A 74 -6.35 7.94 -22.26
N LEU A 75 -7.51 7.97 -21.61
CA LEU A 75 -7.63 7.64 -20.19
C LEU A 75 -7.28 6.16 -19.91
N LEU A 76 -7.70 5.24 -20.76
CA LEU A 76 -7.30 3.83 -20.67
C LEU A 76 -5.79 3.65 -20.82
N GLY A 77 -5.18 4.32 -21.79
CA GLY A 77 -3.73 4.30 -21.99
C GLY A 77 -2.98 4.88 -20.79
N LEU A 78 -3.46 6.00 -20.26
CA LEU A 78 -2.91 6.61 -19.04
C LEU A 78 -3.06 5.69 -17.83
N THR A 79 -4.20 5.05 -17.67
CA THR A 79 -4.43 4.07 -16.60
C THR A 79 -3.46 2.90 -16.71
N GLY A 80 -3.27 2.34 -17.89
CA GLY A 80 -2.31 1.26 -18.13
C GLY A 80 -0.87 1.71 -17.83
N LEU A 81 -0.50 2.92 -18.25
CA LEU A 81 0.82 3.51 -17.95
C LEU A 81 1.03 3.70 -16.45
N LEU A 82 0.03 4.25 -15.74
CA LEU A 82 0.12 4.44 -14.29
C LEU A 82 0.18 3.09 -13.56
N PHE A 83 -0.61 2.12 -14.00
CA PHE A 83 -0.59 0.77 -13.42
C PHE A 83 0.77 0.09 -13.56
N SER A 84 1.46 0.29 -14.69
CA SER A 84 2.81 -0.25 -14.91
C SER A 84 3.88 0.42 -14.03
N ARG A 85 3.59 1.61 -13.48
CA ARG A 85 4.49 2.36 -12.58
C ARG A 85 4.24 2.08 -11.10
N VAL A 86 3.11 1.46 -10.77
CA VAL A 86 2.79 1.11 -9.38
C VAL A 86 3.62 -0.11 -8.98
N PRO A 87 4.39 -0.03 -7.88
CA PRO A 87 5.12 -1.18 -7.37
C PRO A 87 4.15 -2.31 -7.03
N ALA A 88 4.39 -3.50 -7.58
CA ALA A 88 3.61 -4.67 -7.24
C ALA A 88 4.00 -5.16 -5.85
N GLY A 89 3.08 -5.08 -4.89
CA GLY A 89 3.29 -5.56 -3.53
C GLY A 89 2.01 -5.43 -2.69
N PHE A 90 1.74 -6.43 -1.88
CA PHE A 90 0.58 -6.40 -0.97
C PHE A 90 0.73 -5.32 0.11
N VAL A 91 1.96 -5.15 0.61
CA VAL A 91 2.33 -4.09 1.54
C VAL A 91 3.61 -3.45 1.03
N PRO A 92 3.67 -2.12 0.83
CA PRO A 92 4.92 -1.44 0.53
C PRO A 92 5.95 -1.76 1.62
N ALA A 93 7.20 -2.06 1.25
CA ALA A 93 8.26 -2.30 2.22
C ALA A 93 8.63 -1.00 2.94
N PRO A 94 8.17 -0.77 4.18
CA PRO A 94 8.49 0.44 4.93
C PRO A 94 9.98 0.47 5.24
N ASP A 95 10.54 1.66 5.34
CA ASP A 95 11.86 1.84 5.96
C ASP A 95 11.67 1.92 7.48
N LYS A 96 12.12 0.89 8.19
CA LYS A 96 12.02 0.79 9.65
C LYS A 96 13.28 1.31 10.37
N GLN A 97 14.18 1.99 9.67
CA GLN A 97 15.45 2.52 10.18
C GLN A 97 16.41 1.44 10.69
N TYR A 98 16.24 0.20 10.29
CA TYR A 98 17.22 -0.86 10.54
C TYR A 98 17.23 -1.90 9.44
N LEU A 99 18.35 -2.62 9.34
CA LEU A 99 18.54 -3.78 8.47
C LEU A 99 18.88 -5.00 9.33
N VAL A 100 18.58 -6.18 8.81
CA VAL A 100 18.86 -7.45 9.50
C VAL A 100 19.92 -8.19 8.71
N GLY A 101 21.07 -8.40 9.34
CA GLY A 101 22.14 -9.23 8.82
C GLY A 101 22.01 -10.66 9.36
N ILE A 102 22.22 -11.63 8.51
CA ILE A 102 22.17 -13.05 8.84
C ILE A 102 23.50 -13.67 8.44
N ALA A 103 24.11 -14.39 9.37
CA ALA A 103 25.30 -15.18 9.12
C ALA A 103 25.02 -16.64 9.40
N GLN A 104 25.35 -17.51 8.45
CA GLN A 104 25.23 -18.95 8.57
C GLN A 104 26.58 -19.58 8.24
N LEU A 105 27.17 -20.21 9.22
CA LEU A 105 28.41 -20.95 9.11
C LEU A 105 28.12 -22.44 8.79
N PRO A 106 29.14 -23.20 8.33
CA PRO A 106 29.00 -24.65 8.17
C PRO A 106 28.59 -25.35 9.47
N ALA A 107 27.85 -26.44 9.32
CA ALA A 107 27.44 -27.26 10.46
C ALA A 107 28.68 -27.69 11.28
N GLY A 108 28.61 -27.54 12.60
CA GLY A 108 29.72 -27.84 13.51
C GLY A 108 30.64 -26.65 13.79
N ALA A 109 30.38 -25.45 13.25
CA ALA A 109 31.09 -24.25 13.68
C ALA A 109 30.76 -23.92 15.13
N SER A 110 31.80 -23.48 15.89
CA SER A 110 31.64 -23.06 17.26
C SER A 110 30.99 -21.68 17.38
N LEU A 111 30.41 -21.41 18.53
CA LEU A 111 29.85 -20.10 18.84
C LEU A 111 30.87 -18.98 18.72
N ASP A 112 32.13 -19.22 19.21
CA ASP A 112 33.20 -18.24 19.11
C ASP A 112 33.54 -17.86 17.68
N ARG A 113 33.53 -18.82 16.77
CA ARG A 113 33.72 -18.57 15.32
C ARG A 113 32.58 -17.77 14.74
N THR A 114 31.38 -18.04 15.16
CA THR A 114 30.20 -17.27 14.73
C THR A 114 30.27 -15.83 15.24
N ASP A 115 30.65 -15.63 16.49
CA ASP A 115 30.88 -14.30 17.09
C ASP A 115 31.96 -13.52 16.33
N GLU A 116 33.08 -14.16 15.99
CA GLU A 116 34.13 -13.54 15.19
C GLU A 116 33.65 -13.06 13.82
N VAL A 117 32.87 -13.89 13.10
CA VAL A 117 32.27 -13.50 11.82
C VAL A 117 31.32 -12.33 11.98
N LEU A 118 30.49 -12.32 13.03
CA LEU A 118 29.57 -11.22 13.29
C LEU A 118 30.31 -9.92 13.61
N ARG A 119 31.44 -9.97 14.34
CA ARG A 119 32.30 -8.81 14.59
C ARG A 119 32.88 -8.26 13.28
N GLN A 120 33.39 -9.13 12.40
CA GLN A 120 33.87 -8.72 11.09
C GLN A 120 32.77 -8.07 10.25
N MET A 121 31.55 -8.62 10.25
CA MET A 121 30.41 -7.99 9.59
C MET A 121 30.09 -6.61 10.17
N THR A 122 30.13 -6.47 11.49
CA THR A 122 29.95 -5.19 12.19
C THR A 122 30.98 -4.15 11.74
N ASP A 123 32.28 -4.52 11.80
CA ASP A 123 33.38 -3.63 11.45
C ASP A 123 33.33 -3.15 9.97
N ILE A 124 32.83 -3.99 9.10
CA ILE A 124 32.64 -3.65 7.69
C ILE A 124 31.39 -2.77 7.52
N ALA A 125 30.27 -3.13 8.14
CA ALA A 125 29.01 -2.43 7.99
C ALA A 125 29.07 -1.01 8.55
N LEU A 126 29.72 -0.80 9.71
CA LEU A 126 29.86 0.51 10.33
C LEU A 126 30.73 1.50 9.50
N LYS A 127 31.45 1.02 8.49
CA LYS A 127 32.17 1.87 7.54
C LYS A 127 31.27 2.35 6.39
N VAL A 128 30.08 1.78 6.25
CA VAL A 128 29.12 2.17 5.19
C VAL A 128 28.35 3.39 5.67
N PRO A 129 28.37 4.50 4.89
CA PRO A 129 27.63 5.70 5.24
C PRO A 129 26.12 5.42 5.42
N GLY A 130 25.56 5.89 6.51
CA GLY A 130 24.15 5.71 6.83
C GLY A 130 23.87 4.61 7.88
N ILE A 131 24.88 3.85 8.30
CA ILE A 131 24.80 2.93 9.45
C ILE A 131 25.42 3.61 10.68
N VAL A 132 24.72 3.62 11.80
CA VAL A 132 25.15 4.30 13.03
C VAL A 132 25.53 3.34 14.15
N ASP A 133 24.84 2.20 14.23
CA ASP A 133 25.08 1.21 15.26
C ASP A 133 24.79 -0.21 14.77
N SER A 134 25.16 -1.19 15.61
CA SER A 134 24.82 -2.58 15.36
C SER A 134 24.68 -3.34 16.68
N VAL A 135 23.75 -4.31 16.67
CA VAL A 135 23.55 -5.26 17.78
C VAL A 135 23.61 -6.68 17.24
N ALA A 136 24.58 -7.46 17.70
CA ALA A 136 24.80 -8.82 17.22
C ALA A 136 24.37 -9.86 18.27
N PHE A 137 23.76 -10.93 17.78
CA PHE A 137 23.31 -12.09 18.56
C PHE A 137 23.95 -13.36 18.00
N PRO A 138 25.14 -13.74 18.42
CA PRO A 138 25.75 -15.00 18.03
C PRO A 138 24.97 -16.19 18.61
N GLY A 139 24.84 -17.25 17.86
CA GLY A 139 24.14 -18.46 18.30
C GLY A 139 22.61 -18.39 18.20
N LEU A 140 22.05 -17.38 17.55
CA LEU A 140 20.62 -17.25 17.35
C LEU A 140 20.26 -17.51 15.87
N SER A 141 19.36 -18.46 15.64
CA SER A 141 18.80 -18.75 14.31
C SER A 141 17.55 -17.94 14.04
N ILE A 142 17.52 -17.21 12.90
CA ILE A 142 16.33 -16.46 12.50
C ILE A 142 15.20 -17.35 12.01
N ALA A 143 15.55 -18.53 11.46
CA ALA A 143 14.57 -19.43 10.86
C ALA A 143 13.66 -20.11 11.88
N GLY A 144 14.17 -20.34 13.09
CA GLY A 144 13.44 -21.04 14.15
C GLY A 144 13.38 -20.30 15.48
N PHE A 145 13.99 -19.12 15.59
CA PHE A 145 14.21 -18.42 16.87
C PHE A 145 14.77 -19.37 17.95
N SER A 146 15.64 -20.27 17.51
CA SER A 146 16.25 -21.31 18.33
C SER A 146 17.75 -21.08 18.47
N ALA A 147 18.36 -21.63 19.53
CA ALA A 147 19.80 -21.58 19.69
C ALA A 147 20.47 -22.49 18.64
N SER A 148 21.41 -21.92 17.89
CA SER A 148 22.20 -22.63 16.87
C SER A 148 23.61 -22.04 16.84
N PRO A 149 24.63 -22.72 17.34
CA PRO A 149 25.98 -22.16 17.48
C PRO A 149 26.59 -21.67 16.15
N ASN A 150 26.19 -22.23 15.03
CA ASN A 150 26.69 -21.90 13.69
C ASN A 150 25.85 -20.82 12.97
N GLU A 151 24.89 -20.20 13.63
CA GLU A 151 24.08 -19.12 13.09
C GLU A 151 24.15 -17.87 13.94
N GLY A 152 23.98 -16.72 13.34
CA GLY A 152 23.93 -15.47 14.06
C GLY A 152 23.15 -14.39 13.32
N ILE A 153 22.62 -13.46 14.07
CA ILE A 153 21.82 -12.33 13.59
C ILE A 153 22.48 -11.02 14.03
N ILE A 154 22.45 -10.04 13.15
CA ILE A 154 22.86 -8.66 13.46
C ILE A 154 21.72 -7.73 13.05
N PHE A 155 21.44 -6.76 13.89
CA PHE A 155 20.62 -5.62 13.55
C PHE A 155 21.53 -4.41 13.33
N PHE A 156 21.42 -3.78 12.17
CA PHE A 156 22.15 -2.56 11.82
C PHE A 156 21.19 -1.38 11.89
N GLY A 157 21.40 -0.46 12.81
CA GLY A 157 20.65 0.79 12.92
C GLY A 157 21.08 1.78 11.83
N LEU A 158 20.11 2.41 11.21
CA LEU A 158 20.35 3.41 10.17
C LEU A 158 20.17 4.81 10.75
N GLU A 159 20.89 5.78 10.16
CA GLU A 159 20.70 7.21 10.46
C GLU A 159 19.22 7.62 10.33
N ASP A 160 18.83 8.70 11.01
CA ASP A 160 17.50 9.27 10.91
C ASP A 160 17.15 9.67 9.47
N PHE A 161 15.87 9.62 9.11
CA PHE A 161 15.38 9.95 7.77
C PHE A 161 15.81 11.34 7.30
N GLU A 162 15.93 12.29 8.24
CA GLU A 162 16.36 13.66 7.94
C GLU A 162 17.79 13.75 7.41
N LEU A 163 18.66 12.84 7.87
CA LEU A 163 20.06 12.76 7.47
C LEU A 163 20.30 11.86 6.25
N ARG A 164 19.30 11.07 5.85
CA ARG A 164 19.36 10.11 4.73
C ARG A 164 18.58 10.56 3.50
N ARG A 165 18.51 11.87 3.22
CA ARG A 165 17.77 12.41 2.06
C ARG A 165 18.49 12.24 0.73
N SER A 166 19.78 11.96 0.74
CA SER A 166 20.57 11.75 -0.47
C SER A 166 20.36 10.35 -1.07
N PRO A 167 20.37 10.19 -2.39
CA PRO A 167 20.13 8.89 -3.05
C PRO A 167 21.12 7.80 -2.65
N ASP A 168 22.37 8.16 -2.35
CA ASP A 168 23.45 7.28 -1.89
C ASP A 168 23.22 6.75 -0.46
N LYS A 169 22.43 7.44 0.35
CA LYS A 169 22.01 7.02 1.70
C LYS A 169 20.59 6.45 1.74
N SER A 170 20.01 6.12 0.59
CA SER A 170 18.74 5.39 0.57
C SER A 170 18.91 3.99 1.16
N LYS A 171 17.85 3.42 1.73
CA LYS A 171 17.86 2.06 2.28
C LYS A 171 18.40 1.05 1.27
N GLU A 172 18.01 1.18 0.02
CA GLU A 172 18.44 0.30 -1.08
C GLU A 172 19.94 0.45 -1.38
N ALA A 173 20.46 1.68 -1.38
CA ALA A 173 21.88 1.94 -1.59
C ALA A 173 22.74 1.39 -0.45
N ILE A 174 22.35 1.64 0.79
CA ILE A 174 23.00 1.09 2.00
C ILE A 174 22.98 -0.44 1.96
N LEU A 175 21.82 -1.03 1.68
CA LEU A 175 21.64 -2.48 1.58
C LEU A 175 22.58 -3.08 0.53
N GLY A 176 22.66 -2.48 -0.64
CA GLY A 176 23.58 -2.89 -1.71
C GLY A 176 25.06 -2.78 -1.31
N ALA A 177 25.45 -1.66 -0.71
CA ALA A 177 26.81 -1.40 -0.26
C ALA A 177 27.26 -2.41 0.83
N VAL A 178 26.42 -2.65 1.84
CA VAL A 178 26.73 -3.62 2.89
C VAL A 178 26.84 -5.03 2.33
N ASN A 179 25.85 -5.48 1.54
CA ASN A 179 25.90 -6.80 0.93
C ASN A 179 27.13 -6.98 0.01
N GLY A 180 27.55 -5.95 -0.71
CA GLY A 180 28.79 -6.00 -1.50
C GLY A 180 30.04 -6.10 -0.62
N ALA A 181 30.08 -5.33 0.47
CA ALA A 181 31.25 -5.27 1.35
C ALA A 181 31.44 -6.56 2.17
N ILE A 182 30.38 -7.18 2.68
CA ILE A 182 30.47 -8.42 3.47
C ILE A 182 30.88 -9.65 2.66
N GLN A 183 30.79 -9.62 1.31
CA GLN A 183 31.27 -10.73 0.47
C GLN A 183 32.77 -11.02 0.62
N GLN A 184 33.53 -10.11 1.19
CA GLN A 184 34.96 -10.30 1.46
C GLN A 184 35.24 -11.30 2.57
N ILE A 185 34.27 -11.54 3.46
CA ILE A 185 34.39 -12.49 4.56
C ILE A 185 34.21 -13.91 4.01
N GLN A 186 35.18 -14.79 4.26
CA GLN A 186 35.13 -16.17 3.78
C GLN A 186 34.68 -17.14 4.87
N GLY A 187 34.10 -18.25 4.46
CA GLY A 187 33.74 -19.34 5.35
C GLY A 187 32.36 -19.24 6.02
N ALA A 188 31.54 -18.24 5.65
CA ALA A 188 30.16 -18.14 6.07
C ALA A 188 29.26 -17.69 4.91
N ARG A 189 28.00 -18.08 4.94
CA ARG A 189 26.97 -17.47 4.09
C ARG A 189 26.39 -16.28 4.83
N MET A 190 26.48 -15.11 4.23
CA MET A 190 26.03 -13.87 4.85
C MET A 190 25.19 -13.08 3.88
N PHE A 191 24.14 -12.50 4.39
CA PHE A 191 23.32 -11.57 3.64
C PHE A 191 22.61 -10.61 4.60
N VAL A 192 22.35 -9.42 4.10
CA VAL A 192 21.60 -8.39 4.81
C VAL A 192 20.29 -8.15 4.06
N VAL A 193 19.21 -8.07 4.79
CA VAL A 193 17.86 -7.88 4.25
C VAL A 193 17.13 -6.79 5.03
N PRO A 194 16.17 -6.11 4.41
CA PRO A 194 15.28 -5.24 5.17
C PRO A 194 14.38 -6.10 6.08
N PRO A 195 13.93 -5.54 7.21
CA PRO A 195 12.96 -6.22 8.07
C PRO A 195 11.64 -6.46 7.34
N PRO A 196 10.86 -7.48 7.74
CA PRO A 196 9.54 -7.73 7.15
C PRO A 196 8.63 -6.51 7.30
N PRO A 197 7.82 -6.18 6.30
CA PRO A 197 6.86 -5.08 6.40
C PRO A 197 5.84 -5.29 7.51
N VAL A 198 5.47 -6.54 7.77
CA VAL A 198 4.57 -6.95 8.85
C VAL A 198 5.26 -8.03 9.66
N ASP A 199 5.31 -7.85 10.97
CA ASP A 199 5.91 -8.84 11.88
C ASP A 199 5.09 -10.14 11.85
N GLY A 200 5.77 -11.28 11.71
CA GLY A 200 5.14 -12.59 11.57
C GLY A 200 4.80 -13.01 10.14
N LEU A 201 4.83 -12.12 9.17
CA LEU A 201 4.81 -12.46 7.75
C LEU A 201 6.26 -12.51 7.25
N GLY A 202 6.66 -13.63 6.66
CA GLY A 202 8.03 -13.82 6.15
C GLY A 202 8.44 -12.78 5.11
N ASN A 203 9.74 -12.50 5.03
CA ASN A 203 10.35 -11.58 4.07
C ASN A 203 10.47 -12.14 2.67
N VAL A 204 10.35 -13.43 2.51
CA VAL A 204 10.62 -14.13 1.25
C VAL A 204 9.33 -14.75 0.76
N GLY A 205 8.95 -14.39 -0.46
CA GLY A 205 7.88 -15.08 -1.17
C GLY A 205 8.28 -16.53 -1.43
N GLY A 206 7.37 -17.45 -1.20
CA GLY A 206 7.63 -18.88 -1.35
C GLY A 206 6.80 -19.70 -0.37
N PHE A 207 6.99 -21.02 -0.43
CA PHE A 207 6.41 -21.93 0.54
C PHE A 207 7.53 -22.67 1.29
N LYS A 208 7.30 -22.96 2.56
CA LYS A 208 8.19 -23.79 3.38
C LYS A 208 7.61 -25.19 3.42
N ALA A 209 8.30 -26.16 2.82
CA ALA A 209 8.01 -27.58 2.98
C ALA A 209 8.93 -28.16 4.07
N GLN A 210 8.36 -28.87 5.02
CA GLN A 210 9.10 -29.71 5.95
C GLN A 210 8.92 -31.16 5.48
N VAL A 211 10.02 -31.82 5.18
CA VAL A 211 10.07 -33.24 4.79
C VAL A 211 10.52 -34.07 5.98
#